data_f216ce945254d174dd550f32a691af94
#
_entry.id   f216ce945254d174dd550f32a691af94
#
_cell.length_a   1.000
_cell.length_b   1.000
_cell.length_c   1.000
_cell.angle_alpha   90.00
_cell.angle_beta   90.00
_cell.angle_gamma   90.00
#
_symmetry.space_group_name_H-M   'P 1'
#
loop_
_entity.id
_entity.type
_entity.pdbx_description
1 polymer ?
#
loop_
_entity_poly.entity_id
_entity_poly.type
_entity_poly.pdbx_seq_one_letter_code
_entity_poly.pdbx_strand_id
1 'polypeptide(L)'
;MGLNMSYLDFTISCTVTFFSKNTTNPPNLNNGKYAPHIVIKGTGDQFGINFIDGEDVIFDQPIQSNALPVNEGIDYFALQVGTEFLIVEGSIIVGEGIIKEIFQHKPHGKR
;
A
#
# COMPACT_ATOMS: atom_id res chain seq x y z
N MET A 1 -14.02 -23.94 2.91
CA MET A 1 -13.52 -23.73 2.98
C MET A 1 -12.76 -22.96 2.85
N GLY A 2 -12.40 -22.67 3.13
CA GLY A 2 -11.57 -21.94 3.35
C GLY A 2 -10.99 -21.12 2.49
N LEU A 3 -10.90 -20.96 2.14
CA LEU A 3 -10.44 -20.42 1.51
C LEU A 3 -10.25 -19.23 1.37
N ASN A 4 -10.36 -18.63 1.74
CA ASN A 4 -10.32 -17.45 1.63
C ASN A 4 -9.25 -16.70 2.09
N MET A 5 -8.36 -17.04 2.62
CA MET A 5 -7.26 -16.32 3.01
C MET A 5 -6.44 -15.93 1.86
N SER A 6 -6.71 -16.35 0.71
CA SER A 6 -5.91 -16.00 -0.43
C SER A 6 -6.01 -14.53 -0.82
N TYR A 7 -6.99 -13.78 -0.35
CA TYR A 7 -7.01 -12.39 -0.73
C TYR A 7 -5.97 -11.56 0.01
N LEU A 8 -5.27 -12.13 0.97
CA LEU A 8 -4.11 -11.49 1.53
C LEU A 8 -2.82 -11.90 0.84
N ASP A 9 -2.90 -12.76 -0.15
CA ASP A 9 -1.74 -13.26 -0.84
C ASP A 9 -1.46 -12.47 -2.10
N PHE A 10 -1.29 -11.17 -1.97
CA PHE A 10 -0.86 -10.38 -3.11
C PHE A 10 0.00 -9.23 -2.64
N THR A 11 0.83 -8.75 -3.56
CA THR A 11 1.69 -7.61 -3.33
C THR A 11 1.24 -6.49 -4.25
N ILE A 12 1.15 -5.29 -3.70
CA ILE A 12 0.81 -4.10 -4.46
C ILE A 12 2.11 -3.39 -4.79
N SER A 13 2.40 -3.24 -6.09
CA SER A 13 3.53 -2.45 -6.54
C SER A 13 2.99 -1.08 -6.90
N CYS A 14 3.53 -0.04 -6.30
CA CYS A 14 2.97 1.29 -6.51
C CYS A 14 4.07 2.35 -6.59
N THR A 15 3.71 3.43 -7.26
CA THR A 15 4.54 4.63 -7.27
C THR A 15 3.94 5.57 -6.24
N VAL A 16 4.75 6.02 -5.29
CA VAL A 16 4.27 6.87 -4.21
C VAL A 16 5.12 8.12 -4.09
N THR A 17 4.48 9.19 -3.62
CA THR A 17 5.16 10.46 -3.36
C THR A 17 4.82 10.85 -1.93
N PHE A 18 5.83 11.05 -1.10
CA PHE A 18 5.63 11.50 0.27
C PHE A 18 5.87 13.00 0.35
N PHE A 19 4.98 13.70 1.02
CA PHE A 19 5.01 15.16 1.07
C PHE A 19 5.87 15.64 2.24
N SER A 20 6.67 16.67 2.00
CA SER A 20 7.49 17.26 3.06
C SER A 20 6.67 18.08 4.05
N LYS A 21 5.44 18.39 3.68
CA LYS A 21 4.65 19.41 4.35
C LYS A 21 4.31 19.08 5.80
N ASN A 22 3.97 17.84 6.10
CA ASN A 22 3.45 17.48 7.41
C ASN A 22 4.34 16.52 8.18
N THR A 23 5.60 16.38 7.77
CA THR A 23 6.50 15.47 8.45
C THR A 23 7.93 15.95 8.25
N THR A 24 8.78 15.65 9.23
CA THR A 24 10.18 16.08 9.17
C THR A 24 11.10 14.97 8.72
N ASN A 25 10.68 13.72 8.87
CA ASN A 25 11.53 12.59 8.51
C ASN A 25 10.80 11.70 7.53
N PRO A 26 11.46 11.33 6.43
CA PRO A 26 10.82 10.41 5.49
C PRO A 26 10.68 9.03 6.12
N PRO A 27 9.62 8.29 5.79
CA PRO A 27 9.49 6.93 6.31
C PRO A 27 10.52 6.01 5.68
N ASN A 28 10.88 4.96 6.42
CA ASN A 28 11.72 3.91 5.90
C ASN A 28 10.81 2.78 5.42
N LEU A 29 10.81 2.54 4.11
CA LEU A 29 9.94 1.53 3.52
C LEU A 29 10.52 0.13 3.58
N ASN A 30 11.74 -0.01 4.08
CA ASN A 30 12.48 -1.27 3.97
C ASN A 30 12.65 -2.03 5.27
N ASN A 31 12.07 -1.54 6.36
CA ASN A 31 12.23 -2.24 7.64
C ASN A 31 10.98 -3.01 8.06
N GLY A 32 9.95 -3.05 7.21
CA GLY A 32 8.75 -3.83 7.49
C GLY A 32 7.85 -3.24 8.55
N LYS A 33 8.11 -2.02 8.98
CA LYS A 33 7.36 -1.42 10.10
C LYS A 33 6.45 -0.27 9.70
N TYR A 34 6.52 0.18 8.47
CA TYR A 34 5.71 1.31 8.05
C TYR A 34 4.39 0.83 7.50
N ALA A 35 3.34 1.00 8.27
CA ALA A 35 2.01 0.46 7.95
C ALA A 35 0.93 1.53 8.07
N PRO A 36 0.90 2.47 7.14
CA PRO A 36 -0.14 3.51 7.15
C PRO A 36 -1.44 2.98 6.57
N HIS A 37 -2.45 3.84 6.55
CA HIS A 37 -3.67 3.57 5.78
C HIS A 37 -3.56 4.26 4.43
N ILE A 38 -4.29 3.73 3.47
CA ILE A 38 -4.49 4.43 2.22
C ILE A 38 -5.97 4.71 2.04
N VAL A 39 -6.27 5.83 1.39
CA VAL A 39 -7.64 6.25 1.12
C VAL A 39 -7.77 6.39 -0.38
N ILE A 40 -8.70 5.64 -0.97
CA ILE A 40 -8.87 5.64 -2.42
C ILE A 40 -9.49 6.97 -2.85
N LYS A 41 -8.87 7.61 -3.82
CA LYS A 41 -9.41 8.85 -4.36
C LYS A 41 -10.71 8.54 -5.09
N GLY A 42 -11.69 9.38 -4.86
CA GLY A 42 -12.97 9.25 -5.51
C GLY A 42 -14.00 8.51 -4.69
N THR A 43 -13.63 7.47 -3.97
CA THR A 43 -14.59 6.71 -3.16
C THR A 43 -14.43 6.94 -1.67
N GLY A 44 -13.22 7.26 -1.23
CA GLY A 44 -12.95 7.43 0.19
C GLY A 44 -12.76 6.14 0.95
N ASP A 45 -12.77 5.01 0.28
CA ASP A 45 -12.54 3.73 0.95
C ASP A 45 -11.15 3.69 1.55
N GLN A 46 -11.03 3.10 2.75
CA GLN A 46 -9.77 3.05 3.48
C GLN A 46 -9.29 1.63 3.62
N PHE A 47 -7.98 1.46 3.49
CA PHE A 47 -7.36 0.14 3.61
C PHE A 47 -6.03 0.27 4.36
N GLY A 48 -5.73 -0.69 5.23
CA GLY A 48 -4.43 -0.77 5.87
C GLY A 48 -3.45 -1.51 4.96
N ILE A 49 -2.24 -0.99 4.84
CA ILE A 49 -1.19 -1.66 4.10
C ILE A 49 0.10 -1.60 4.91
N ASN A 50 1.03 -2.48 4.57
CA ASN A 50 2.34 -2.49 5.19
C ASN A 50 3.38 -2.49 4.07
N PHE A 51 4.20 -1.46 4.01
CA PHE A 51 5.26 -1.42 3.03
C PHE A 51 6.32 -2.45 3.37
N ILE A 52 6.76 -3.21 2.36
CA ILE A 52 7.76 -4.24 2.57
C ILE A 52 9.10 -3.84 1.98
N ASP A 53 9.11 -3.03 0.93
CA ASP A 53 10.34 -2.47 0.39
C ASP A 53 10.02 -1.31 -0.53
N GLY A 54 11.05 -0.57 -0.88
CA GLY A 54 10.90 0.54 -1.80
C GLY A 54 12.22 1.27 -1.95
N GLU A 55 12.24 2.17 -2.92
CA GLU A 55 13.36 3.08 -3.06
C GLU A 55 13.40 4.01 -1.86
N ASP A 56 14.55 4.62 -1.62
CA ASP A 56 14.66 5.60 -0.55
C ASP A 56 13.69 6.75 -0.79
N VAL A 57 12.99 7.13 0.26
CA VAL A 57 12.03 8.21 0.14
C VAL A 57 12.77 9.53 0.04
N ILE A 58 12.44 10.28 -1.01
CA ILE A 58 12.87 11.66 -1.16
C ILE A 58 11.58 12.45 -1.21
N PHE A 59 11.41 13.38 -0.27
CA PHE A 59 10.17 14.13 -0.20
C PHE A 59 9.82 14.80 -1.53
N ASP A 60 8.55 14.74 -1.86
CA ASP A 60 7.96 15.41 -3.02
C ASP A 60 8.44 14.84 -4.35
N GLN A 61 9.00 13.61 -4.33
CA GLN A 61 9.41 12.93 -5.55
C GLN A 61 8.80 11.54 -5.60
N PRO A 62 8.36 11.11 -6.78
CA PRO A 62 7.81 9.75 -6.91
C PRO A 62 8.89 8.70 -6.80
N ILE A 63 8.58 7.64 -6.07
CA ILE A 63 9.48 6.49 -5.93
C ILE A 63 8.67 5.21 -6.08
N GLN A 64 9.35 4.11 -6.34
CA GLN A 64 8.71 2.81 -6.48
C GLN A 64 8.73 2.09 -5.14
N SER A 65 7.66 1.35 -4.84
CA SER A 65 7.54 0.64 -3.59
C SER A 65 6.62 -0.55 -3.72
N ASN A 66 6.72 -1.45 -2.75
CA ASN A 66 5.83 -2.61 -2.67
C ASN A 66 5.21 -2.67 -1.28
N ALA A 67 3.96 -3.08 -1.22
CA ALA A 67 3.23 -3.16 0.03
C ALA A 67 2.31 -4.36 0.04
N LEU A 68 1.97 -4.80 1.24
CA LEU A 68 1.05 -5.92 1.45
C LEU A 68 -0.22 -5.42 2.14
N PRO A 69 -1.36 -6.05 1.86
CA PRO A 69 -2.57 -5.77 2.63
C PRO A 69 -2.43 -6.36 4.04
N VAL A 70 -3.02 -5.72 5.03
CA VAL A 70 -2.86 -6.18 6.41
C VAL A 70 -4.17 -6.46 7.13
N ASN A 71 -5.31 -6.10 6.58
CA ASN A 71 -6.58 -6.27 7.29
C ASN A 71 -7.31 -7.50 6.78
N GLU A 72 -7.34 -8.55 7.60
CA GLU A 72 -8.11 -9.74 7.26
C GLU A 72 -9.60 -9.40 7.25
N GLY A 73 -10.32 -10.07 6.38
CA GLY A 73 -11.75 -9.87 6.31
C GLY A 73 -12.18 -8.65 5.55
N ILE A 74 -11.24 -7.86 5.09
CA ILE A 74 -11.53 -6.67 4.28
C ILE A 74 -11.36 -7.02 2.81
N ASP A 75 -12.30 -6.56 2.02
CA ASP A 75 -12.27 -6.80 0.58
C ASP A 75 -11.40 -5.76 -0.09
N TYR A 76 -10.24 -6.19 -0.55
CA TYR A 76 -9.31 -5.30 -1.25
C TYR A 76 -9.58 -5.22 -2.75
N PHE A 77 -10.73 -5.69 -3.18
CA PHE A 77 -11.03 -5.79 -4.60
C PHE A 77 -11.02 -4.43 -5.31
N ALA A 78 -11.25 -3.35 -4.56
CA ALA A 78 -11.20 -2.01 -5.13
C ALA A 78 -9.79 -1.58 -5.52
N LEU A 79 -8.76 -2.27 -5.03
CA LEU A 79 -7.38 -1.93 -5.34
C LEU A 79 -7.01 -2.61 -6.64
N GLN A 80 -6.92 -1.82 -7.69
CA GLN A 80 -6.60 -2.33 -9.02
C GLN A 80 -5.53 -1.46 -9.64
N VAL A 81 -4.92 -1.98 -10.69
CA VAL A 81 -3.91 -1.21 -11.44
C VAL A 81 -4.56 0.09 -11.90
N GLY A 82 -3.87 1.20 -11.67
CA GLY A 82 -4.38 2.52 -12.00
C GLY A 82 -5.11 3.22 -10.87
N THR A 83 -5.43 2.51 -9.78
CA THR A 83 -6.12 3.14 -8.65
C THR A 83 -5.20 4.14 -7.97
N GLU A 84 -5.70 5.36 -7.75
CA GLU A 84 -4.97 6.41 -7.06
C GLU A 84 -5.44 6.50 -5.63
N PHE A 85 -4.50 6.80 -4.73
CA PHE A 85 -4.83 6.83 -3.32
C PHE A 85 -4.00 7.88 -2.59
N LEU A 86 -4.50 8.26 -1.41
CA LEU A 86 -3.77 9.08 -0.47
C LEU A 86 -3.16 8.18 0.59
N ILE A 87 -2.00 8.57 1.11
CA ILE A 87 -1.36 7.86 2.21
C ILE A 87 -1.61 8.68 3.47
N VAL A 88 -2.14 8.02 4.51
CA VAL A 88 -2.63 8.72 5.70
C VAL A 88 -2.04 8.08 6.95
N GLU A 89 -1.49 8.91 7.82
CA GLU A 89 -1.04 8.49 9.14
C GLU A 89 -1.97 9.13 10.16
N GLY A 90 -2.76 8.29 10.83
CA GLY A 90 -3.79 8.83 11.69
C GLY A 90 -4.79 9.62 10.88
N SER A 91 -4.84 10.92 11.09
CA SER A 91 -5.72 11.80 10.32
C SER A 91 -4.97 12.72 9.38
N ILE A 92 -3.65 12.50 9.21
CA ILE A 92 -2.81 13.41 8.44
C ILE A 92 -2.45 12.77 7.11
N ILE A 93 -2.69 13.49 6.03
CA ILE A 93 -2.30 13.03 4.69
C ILE A 93 -0.81 13.30 4.55
N VAL A 94 -0.04 12.23 4.33
CA VAL A 94 1.41 12.34 4.24
C VAL A 94 1.95 12.03 2.85
N GLY A 95 1.09 11.60 1.94
CA GLY A 95 1.54 11.30 0.59
C GLY A 95 0.40 10.85 -0.30
N GLU A 96 0.75 10.41 -1.49
CA GLU A 96 -0.20 9.88 -2.44
C GLU A 96 0.49 8.83 -3.31
N GLY A 97 -0.29 8.04 -4.02
CA GLY A 97 0.27 7.02 -4.87
C GLY A 97 -0.69 6.52 -5.91
N ILE A 98 -0.16 5.67 -6.76
CA ILE A 98 -0.94 4.99 -7.79
C ILE A 98 -0.46 3.55 -7.88
N ILE A 99 -1.40 2.62 -8.01
CA ILE A 99 -1.07 1.21 -8.12
C ILE A 99 -0.62 0.93 -9.55
N LYS A 100 0.58 0.38 -9.69
CA LYS A 100 1.15 0.07 -10.99
C LYS A 100 0.97 -1.38 -11.36
N GLU A 101 1.07 -2.27 -10.37
CA GLU A 101 0.91 -3.71 -10.60
C GLU A 101 0.41 -4.37 -9.34
N ILE A 102 -0.26 -5.50 -9.50
CA ILE A 102 -0.67 -6.34 -8.39
C ILE A 102 -0.19 -7.74 -8.70
N PHE A 103 0.60 -8.31 -7.79
CA PHE A 103 1.16 -9.63 -7.94
C PHE A 103 0.43 -10.59 -7.04
N GLN A 104 -0.32 -11.50 -7.63
CA GLN A 104 -1.00 -12.53 -6.86
C GLN A 104 -0.01 -13.63 -6.53
N HIS A 105 0.00 -14.05 -5.28
CA HIS A 105 0.83 -15.15 -4.85
C HIS A 105 -0.03 -16.38 -4.76
N LYS A 106 0.31 -17.39 -5.50
CA LYS A 106 -0.48 -18.60 -5.45
C LYS A 106 -0.17 -19.38 -4.22
N PRO A 107 -1.18 -20.01 -3.61
CA PRO A 107 -0.92 -20.86 -2.48
C PRO A 107 0.03 -21.98 -2.88
N HIS A 108 0.85 -22.40 -1.95
CA HIS A 108 1.74 -23.46 -2.24
C HIS A 108 1.04 -24.78 -2.20
N GLY A 109 1.64 -25.71 -2.77
CA GLY A 109 1.15 -27.00 -2.70
C GLY A 109 -0.16 -27.20 -3.36
N LYS A 110 -0.37 -26.67 -4.05
CA LYS A 110 -1.41 -26.85 -4.57
C LYS A 110 -1.33 -27.43 -5.59
N ARG A 111 -0.78 -27.88 -5.44
CA ARG A 111 -0.57 -28.49 -6.06
C ARG A 111 -0.92 -29.04 -6.23
#